data_c2d9e1836ddd3439c78abd7a434a4133
#
_entry.id   c2d9e1836ddd3439c78abd7a434a4133
#
_cell.length_a   1.000
_cell.length_b   1.000
_cell.length_c   1.000
_cell.angle_alpha   90.00
_cell.angle_beta   90.00
_cell.angle_gamma   90.00
#
_symmetry.space_group_name_H-M   'P 1'
#
loop_
_entity.id
_entity.type
_entity.pdbx_description
1 polymer ?
#
loop_
_entity_poly.entity_id
_entity_poly.type
_entity_poly.pdbx_seq_one_letter_code
_entity_poly.pdbx_strand_id
1 'polypeptide(L)'
;MLTPQDFFDLKDFDHQAIFSKDEAVWTALDRLKDYLGTFFQTSWPLSKMSGQINKALIIYNGEVRNDLEIRATGPNRSIQVFTKGEILEGAAIILPGAFLSNDEIIIGPGTIVEPGAFIKGPAIIGSHSEIRQGAYIRGDCIVGNRCVVGHTTEMKGSILLDGAKAAHFAYVGDSILGNDVNLGAGTKLANLKMIPGSIIVTADKKRYNTGRRKLGAILGDHTETGCNSVTSPGTLMGPSSIVYSGVAVPTGYYPSRTIVMPSQGSLRIQNVKR
;
A
#
# COMPACT_ATOMS: atom_id res chain seq x y z
N MET A 1 -7.22 7.84 -22.77
CA MET A 1 -7.41 8.09 -21.32
C MET A 1 -6.52 7.08 -20.61
N LEU A 2 -5.89 7.41 -19.53
CA LEU A 2 -5.10 6.45 -18.73
C LEU A 2 -6.04 5.73 -17.76
N THR A 3 -6.42 4.51 -18.09
CA THR A 3 -7.41 3.71 -17.37
C THR A 3 -6.73 2.71 -16.42
N PRO A 4 -7.42 2.08 -15.47
CA PRO A 4 -6.82 1.07 -14.60
C PRO A 4 -6.13 -0.08 -15.35
N GLN A 5 -6.66 -0.51 -16.48
CA GLN A 5 -6.10 -1.59 -17.31
C GLN A 5 -4.74 -1.26 -17.94
N ASP A 6 -4.39 0.02 -18.05
CA ASP A 6 -3.06 0.46 -18.50
C ASP A 6 -1.98 0.21 -17.44
N PHE A 7 -2.39 -0.07 -16.18
CA PHE A 7 -1.50 -0.18 -15.03
C PHE A 7 -1.60 -1.51 -14.29
N PHE A 8 -2.80 -2.11 -14.19
CA PHE A 8 -3.05 -3.20 -13.24
C PHE A 8 -3.80 -4.36 -13.87
N ASP A 9 -3.41 -5.58 -13.51
CA ASP A 9 -4.28 -6.75 -13.56
C ASP A 9 -5.10 -6.79 -12.26
N LEU A 10 -6.39 -6.55 -12.37
CA LEU A 10 -7.30 -6.45 -11.23
C LEU A 10 -8.09 -7.74 -10.97
N LYS A 11 -7.84 -8.80 -11.75
CA LYS A 11 -8.67 -10.01 -11.76
C LYS A 11 -8.82 -10.65 -10.37
N ASP A 12 -7.73 -10.72 -9.64
CA ASP A 12 -7.68 -11.40 -8.34
C ASP A 12 -7.66 -10.41 -7.15
N PHE A 13 -7.79 -9.11 -7.40
CA PHE A 13 -7.78 -8.10 -6.35
C PHE A 13 -9.17 -7.98 -5.70
N ASP A 14 -9.28 -8.24 -4.40
CA ASP A 14 -10.55 -8.26 -3.66
C ASP A 14 -11.33 -6.94 -3.73
N HIS A 15 -10.62 -5.83 -3.92
CA HIS A 15 -11.19 -4.49 -4.01
C HIS A 15 -11.24 -3.93 -5.43
N GLN A 16 -11.27 -4.79 -6.46
CA GLN A 16 -11.33 -4.35 -7.87
C GLN A 16 -12.51 -3.41 -8.17
N ALA A 17 -13.60 -3.50 -7.42
CA ALA A 17 -14.80 -2.68 -7.60
C ALA A 17 -14.57 -1.17 -7.37
N ILE A 18 -13.46 -0.77 -6.72
CA ILE A 18 -13.11 0.65 -6.58
C ILE A 18 -12.65 1.28 -7.89
N PHE A 19 -12.20 0.45 -8.85
CA PHE A 19 -11.74 0.89 -10.16
C PHE A 19 -12.86 0.83 -11.20
N SER A 20 -12.95 1.85 -12.04
CA SER A 20 -13.86 1.88 -13.19
C SER A 20 -13.05 1.73 -14.48
N LYS A 21 -13.53 0.89 -15.39
CA LYS A 21 -12.88 0.63 -16.68
C LYS A 21 -12.83 1.85 -17.59
N ASP A 22 -13.84 2.73 -17.46
CA ASP A 22 -14.07 3.85 -18.36
C ASP A 22 -13.62 5.20 -17.76
N GLU A 23 -12.90 5.16 -16.66
CA GLU A 23 -12.44 6.35 -15.98
C GLU A 23 -10.91 6.37 -15.81
N ALA A 24 -10.39 7.56 -15.52
CA ALA A 24 -8.97 7.71 -15.25
C ALA A 24 -8.58 6.95 -13.97
N VAL A 25 -7.43 6.29 -13.99
CA VAL A 25 -6.96 5.42 -12.91
C VAL A 25 -6.93 6.09 -11.52
N TRP A 26 -6.68 7.39 -11.46
CA TRP A 26 -6.64 8.14 -10.19
C TRP A 26 -8.00 8.39 -9.56
N THR A 27 -9.13 8.19 -10.30
CA THR A 27 -10.48 8.38 -9.72
C THR A 27 -10.81 7.36 -8.65
N ALA A 28 -10.11 6.22 -8.60
CA ALA A 28 -10.21 5.27 -7.50
C ALA A 28 -9.88 5.92 -6.14
N LEU A 29 -8.93 6.87 -6.12
CA LEU A 29 -8.60 7.61 -4.90
C LEU A 29 -9.67 8.62 -4.49
N ASP A 30 -10.50 9.10 -5.42
CA ASP A 30 -11.62 10.00 -5.10
C ASP A 30 -12.74 9.24 -4.37
N ARG A 31 -12.92 7.99 -4.73
CA ARG A 31 -13.94 7.09 -4.14
C ARG A 31 -13.48 6.37 -2.88
N LEU A 32 -12.19 6.40 -2.56
CA LEU A 32 -11.58 5.54 -1.55
C LEU A 32 -12.26 5.63 -0.18
N LYS A 33 -12.53 6.84 0.27
CA LYS A 33 -13.16 7.06 1.58
C LYS A 33 -14.58 6.49 1.64
N ASP A 34 -15.40 6.76 0.63
CA ASP A 34 -16.79 6.30 0.58
C ASP A 34 -16.84 4.80 0.40
N TYR A 35 -15.96 4.25 -0.44
CA TYR A 35 -15.82 2.81 -0.64
C TYR A 35 -15.46 2.10 0.67
N LEU A 36 -14.47 2.59 1.40
CA LEU A 36 -14.09 2.04 2.71
C LEU A 36 -15.25 2.09 3.70
N GLY A 37 -16.02 3.19 3.71
CA GLY A 37 -17.17 3.34 4.59
C GLY A 37 -18.23 2.25 4.44
N THR A 38 -18.33 1.61 3.27
CA THR A 38 -19.28 0.51 3.06
C THR A 38 -18.98 -0.74 3.87
N PHE A 39 -17.72 -0.96 4.25
CA PHE A 39 -17.28 -2.14 5.00
C PHE A 39 -17.53 -2.03 6.50
N PHE A 40 -17.72 -0.82 7.02
CA PHE A 40 -17.87 -0.56 8.46
C PHE A 40 -19.32 -0.35 8.91
N GLN A 41 -20.30 -0.77 8.10
CA GLN A 41 -21.73 -0.68 8.43
C GLN A 41 -22.23 -1.83 9.32
N THR A 42 -21.46 -2.91 9.40
CA THR A 42 -21.79 -4.10 10.21
C THR A 42 -20.69 -4.36 11.24
N SER A 43 -20.91 -5.29 12.17
CA SER A 43 -19.90 -5.68 13.16
C SER A 43 -18.75 -6.47 12.52
N TRP A 44 -17.52 -6.21 12.93
CA TRP A 44 -16.30 -6.93 12.55
C TRP A 44 -15.42 -7.18 13.78
N PRO A 45 -14.40 -8.07 13.71
CA PRO A 45 -13.63 -8.51 14.88
C PRO A 45 -13.07 -7.40 15.77
N LEU A 46 -12.59 -6.30 15.15
CA LEU A 46 -12.01 -5.17 15.88
C LEU A 46 -13.01 -4.04 16.14
N SER A 47 -14.31 -4.21 15.82
CA SER A 47 -15.33 -3.23 16.14
C SER A 47 -15.36 -2.98 17.66
N LYS A 48 -15.29 -1.71 18.07
CA LYS A 48 -15.16 -1.27 19.47
C LYS A 48 -13.77 -1.48 20.10
N MET A 49 -12.74 -1.85 19.30
CA MET A 49 -11.37 -1.92 19.78
C MET A 49 -10.57 -0.71 19.31
N SER A 50 -10.02 0.03 20.27
CA SER A 50 -9.13 1.16 20.00
C SER A 50 -8.13 1.32 21.15
N GLY A 51 -7.02 2.01 20.85
CA GLY A 51 -5.95 2.26 21.82
C GLY A 51 -4.76 1.33 21.67
N GLN A 52 -3.92 1.32 22.67
CA GLN A 52 -2.72 0.47 22.71
C GLN A 52 -3.09 -0.98 22.97
N ILE A 53 -2.54 -1.87 22.16
CA ILE A 53 -2.68 -3.31 22.34
C ILE A 53 -1.69 -3.78 23.41
N ASN A 54 -2.21 -4.16 24.57
CA ASN A 54 -1.39 -4.57 25.73
C ASN A 54 -1.13 -6.09 25.77
N LYS A 55 -2.00 -6.87 25.12
CA LYS A 55 -1.86 -8.33 24.98
C LYS A 55 -2.08 -8.67 23.50
N ALA A 56 -1.40 -9.70 23.01
CA ALA A 56 -1.60 -10.13 21.64
C ALA A 56 -3.08 -10.44 21.37
N LEU A 57 -3.60 -9.91 20.27
CA LEU A 57 -4.92 -10.25 19.76
C LEU A 57 -4.75 -11.25 18.62
N ILE A 58 -5.47 -12.35 18.68
CA ILE A 58 -5.53 -13.34 17.61
C ILE A 58 -6.92 -13.27 16.99
N ILE A 59 -6.99 -13.07 15.69
CA ILE A 59 -8.25 -13.05 14.94
C ILE A 59 -8.28 -14.31 14.08
N TYR A 60 -9.30 -15.13 14.31
CA TYR A 60 -9.50 -16.37 13.58
C TYR A 60 -10.98 -16.61 13.30
N ASN A 61 -11.31 -16.95 12.05
CA ASN A 61 -12.69 -17.13 11.58
C ASN A 61 -13.63 -15.98 11.93
N GLY A 62 -13.15 -14.75 11.82
CA GLY A 62 -13.94 -13.55 12.08
C GLY A 62 -14.16 -13.22 13.58
N GLU A 63 -13.45 -13.87 14.50
CA GLU A 63 -13.57 -13.65 15.93
C GLU A 63 -12.21 -13.38 16.60
N VAL A 64 -12.21 -12.58 17.65
CA VAL A 64 -11.04 -12.42 18.52
C VAL A 64 -10.98 -13.60 19.48
N ARG A 65 -9.86 -14.32 19.45
CA ARG A 65 -9.61 -15.53 20.23
C ARG A 65 -8.55 -15.29 21.30
N ASN A 66 -8.83 -15.72 22.53
CA ASN A 66 -7.93 -15.58 23.68
C ASN A 66 -7.41 -16.92 24.20
N ASP A 67 -7.85 -18.03 23.59
CA ASP A 67 -7.56 -19.40 23.96
C ASP A 67 -6.45 -20.04 23.09
N LEU A 68 -5.81 -19.24 22.24
CA LEU A 68 -4.78 -19.66 21.31
C LEU A 68 -3.40 -19.22 21.77
N GLU A 69 -2.37 -19.99 21.41
CA GLU A 69 -0.99 -19.75 21.80
C GLU A 69 -0.18 -19.20 20.63
N ILE A 70 0.68 -18.22 20.92
CA ILE A 70 1.62 -17.65 19.96
C ILE A 70 3.04 -18.17 20.29
N ARG A 71 3.74 -18.68 19.27
CA ARG A 71 5.12 -19.14 19.40
C ARG A 71 5.96 -18.59 18.24
N ALA A 72 7.23 -18.33 18.53
CA ALA A 72 8.23 -18.11 17.50
C ALA A 72 8.82 -19.46 17.08
N THR A 73 8.75 -19.78 15.80
CA THR A 73 9.15 -21.08 15.26
C THR A 73 10.18 -20.95 14.13
N GLY A 74 10.91 -22.03 13.90
CA GLY A 74 11.91 -22.10 12.85
C GLY A 74 13.15 -21.22 13.06
N PRO A 75 14.14 -21.29 12.14
CA PRO A 75 15.41 -20.56 12.25
C PRO A 75 15.22 -19.04 12.18
N ASN A 76 14.22 -18.58 11.48
CA ASN A 76 13.89 -17.14 11.34
C ASN A 76 12.97 -16.62 12.44
N ARG A 77 12.61 -17.46 13.43
CA ARG A 77 11.67 -17.12 14.50
C ARG A 77 10.35 -16.50 14.00
N SER A 78 9.80 -17.09 12.94
CA SER A 78 8.49 -16.70 12.42
C SER A 78 7.43 -16.87 13.49
N ILE A 79 6.57 -15.87 13.63
CA ILE A 79 5.49 -15.90 14.63
C ILE A 79 4.33 -16.70 14.07
N GLN A 80 3.90 -17.71 14.81
CA GLN A 80 2.80 -18.60 14.42
C GLN A 80 1.83 -18.79 15.58
N VAL A 81 0.57 -19.08 15.24
CA VAL A 81 -0.48 -19.40 16.21
C VAL A 81 -0.62 -20.92 16.29
N PHE A 82 -0.84 -21.39 17.51
CA PHE A 82 -1.03 -22.80 17.81
C PHE A 82 -2.35 -23.04 18.54
N THR A 83 -2.97 -24.18 18.24
CA THR A 83 -4.07 -24.77 19.00
C THR A 83 -3.77 -26.23 19.28
N LYS A 84 -3.84 -26.63 20.55
CA LYS A 84 -3.54 -28.02 20.98
C LYS A 84 -2.20 -28.57 20.44
N GLY A 85 -1.21 -27.70 20.26
CA GLY A 85 0.14 -28.07 19.79
C GLY A 85 0.31 -28.10 18.28
N GLU A 86 -0.73 -27.88 17.50
CA GLU A 86 -0.69 -27.80 16.03
C GLU A 86 -0.75 -26.35 15.54
N ILE A 87 -0.11 -26.07 14.42
CA ILE A 87 -0.14 -24.72 13.79
C ILE A 87 -1.56 -24.45 13.29
N LEU A 88 -2.06 -23.26 13.61
CA LEU A 88 -3.34 -22.77 13.14
C LEU A 88 -3.12 -21.82 11.96
N GLU A 89 -3.31 -22.33 10.77
CA GLU A 89 -3.16 -21.55 9.55
C GLU A 89 -4.24 -20.46 9.43
N GLY A 90 -3.87 -19.31 8.86
CA GLY A 90 -4.81 -18.21 8.60
C GLY A 90 -5.22 -17.36 9.81
N ALA A 91 -4.65 -17.59 10.98
CA ALA A 91 -4.88 -16.70 12.11
C ALA A 91 -4.13 -15.38 11.93
N ALA A 92 -4.83 -14.24 12.03
CA ALA A 92 -4.17 -12.94 12.07
C ALA A 92 -3.73 -12.60 13.50
N ILE A 93 -2.62 -11.87 13.62
CA ILE A 93 -1.99 -11.55 14.90
C ILE A 93 -1.73 -10.05 15.00
N ILE A 94 -2.19 -9.41 16.06
CA ILE A 94 -1.77 -8.06 16.44
C ILE A 94 -0.95 -8.17 17.72
N LEU A 95 0.34 -7.88 17.63
CA LEU A 95 1.26 -8.02 18.74
C LEU A 95 1.15 -6.87 19.76
N PRO A 96 1.51 -7.12 21.03
CA PRO A 96 1.54 -6.08 22.06
C PRO A 96 2.43 -4.91 21.65
N GLY A 97 1.97 -3.68 21.93
CA GLY A 97 2.68 -2.45 21.56
C GLY A 97 2.22 -1.83 20.24
N ALA A 98 1.41 -2.53 19.44
CA ALA A 98 0.70 -1.90 18.34
C ALA A 98 -0.39 -0.94 18.86
N PHE A 99 -0.75 0.07 18.08
CA PHE A 99 -1.78 1.04 18.44
C PHE A 99 -2.85 1.13 17.33
N LEU A 100 -4.10 0.93 17.70
CA LEU A 100 -5.26 1.11 16.84
C LEU A 100 -5.95 2.43 17.22
N SER A 101 -5.91 3.45 16.35
CA SER A 101 -6.38 4.80 16.68
C SER A 101 -7.92 4.88 16.76
N ASN A 102 -8.61 4.01 16.07
CA ASN A 102 -10.07 3.87 16.06
C ASN A 102 -10.42 2.43 15.64
N ASP A 103 -11.70 2.13 15.66
CA ASP A 103 -12.23 0.80 15.40
C ASP A 103 -12.55 0.49 13.93
N GLU A 104 -12.43 1.46 13.01
CA GLU A 104 -12.64 1.24 11.56
C GLU A 104 -11.41 0.58 10.91
N ILE A 105 -11.01 -0.59 11.39
CA ILE A 105 -9.84 -1.34 10.95
C ILE A 105 -10.22 -2.81 10.73
N ILE A 106 -9.98 -3.32 9.52
CA ILE A 106 -10.13 -4.73 9.18
C ILE A 106 -8.75 -5.32 8.93
N ILE A 107 -8.47 -6.47 9.53
CA ILE A 107 -7.22 -7.23 9.37
C ILE A 107 -7.57 -8.61 8.81
N GLY A 108 -7.05 -8.93 7.63
CA GLY A 108 -7.28 -10.21 6.95
C GLY A 108 -6.52 -11.38 7.57
N PRO A 109 -6.95 -12.60 7.26
CA PRO A 109 -6.33 -13.84 7.75
C PRO A 109 -4.82 -13.91 7.51
N GLY A 110 -4.08 -14.49 8.45
CA GLY A 110 -2.63 -14.69 8.35
C GLY A 110 -1.78 -13.42 8.40
N THR A 111 -2.39 -12.26 8.60
CA THR A 111 -1.68 -10.98 8.68
C THR A 111 -1.08 -10.77 10.06
N ILE A 112 0.13 -10.20 10.07
CA ILE A 112 0.86 -9.89 11.31
C ILE A 112 1.03 -8.39 11.43
N VAL A 113 0.62 -7.84 12.58
CA VAL A 113 0.85 -6.45 12.98
C VAL A 113 1.89 -6.45 14.11
N GLU A 114 3.05 -5.87 13.85
CA GLU A 114 4.18 -5.84 14.79
C GLU A 114 4.04 -4.75 15.86
N PRO A 115 4.78 -4.88 16.99
CA PRO A 115 4.85 -3.84 18.01
C PRO A 115 5.28 -2.48 17.46
N GLY A 116 4.64 -1.41 17.93
CA GLY A 116 4.97 -0.04 17.49
C GLY A 116 4.35 0.37 16.16
N ALA A 117 3.62 -0.52 15.48
CA ALA A 117 2.79 -0.12 14.35
C ALA A 117 1.61 0.74 14.85
N PHE A 118 1.33 1.86 14.14
CA PHE A 118 0.20 2.74 14.42
C PHE A 118 -0.77 2.69 13.24
N ILE A 119 -1.99 2.21 13.47
CA ILE A 119 -3.00 2.09 12.45
C ILE A 119 -4.18 2.99 12.79
N LYS A 120 -4.49 3.93 11.90
CA LYS A 120 -5.69 4.74 11.94
C LYS A 120 -6.63 4.28 10.82
N GLY A 121 -7.88 4.04 11.15
CA GLY A 121 -8.92 3.77 10.17
C GLY A 121 -9.50 5.05 9.51
N PRO A 122 -10.33 4.90 8.48
CA PRO A 122 -10.71 3.61 7.93
C PRO A 122 -9.53 2.95 7.20
N ALA A 123 -9.29 1.67 7.48
CA ALA A 123 -8.23 0.89 6.85
C ALA A 123 -8.64 -0.57 6.69
N ILE A 124 -8.39 -1.12 5.51
CA ILE A 124 -8.51 -2.55 5.24
C ILE A 124 -7.13 -3.09 4.93
N ILE A 125 -6.72 -4.13 5.64
CA ILE A 125 -5.46 -4.84 5.44
C ILE A 125 -5.81 -6.27 5.08
N GLY A 126 -5.41 -6.71 3.90
CA GLY A 126 -5.69 -8.02 3.33
C GLY A 126 -4.95 -9.15 4.04
N SER A 127 -5.06 -10.34 3.48
CA SER A 127 -4.55 -11.57 4.06
C SER A 127 -3.03 -11.71 3.89
N HIS A 128 -2.37 -12.41 4.84
CA HIS A 128 -0.95 -12.74 4.79
C HIS A 128 -0.03 -11.53 4.59
N SER A 129 -0.45 -10.37 5.06
CA SER A 129 0.29 -9.11 4.95
C SER A 129 1.06 -8.82 6.25
N GLU A 130 2.07 -7.97 6.15
CA GLU A 130 2.91 -7.60 7.29
C GLU A 130 2.83 -6.08 7.50
N ILE A 131 2.38 -5.67 8.68
CA ILE A 131 2.46 -4.29 9.15
C ILE A 131 3.58 -4.25 10.20
N ARG A 132 4.76 -3.82 9.75
CA ARG A 132 5.97 -3.94 10.55
C ARG A 132 6.13 -2.82 11.57
N GLN A 133 7.10 -3.01 12.45
CA GLN A 133 7.43 -2.09 13.53
C GLN A 133 7.60 -0.64 13.02
N GLY A 134 6.91 0.30 13.67
CA GLY A 134 6.97 1.72 13.35
C GLY A 134 6.20 2.13 12.08
N ALA A 135 5.49 1.22 11.41
CA ALA A 135 4.60 1.59 10.30
C ALA A 135 3.50 2.53 10.80
N TYR A 136 3.21 3.59 10.02
CA TYR A 136 2.17 4.56 10.32
C TYR A 136 1.14 4.61 9.19
N ILE A 137 0.01 3.91 9.36
CA ILE A 137 -1.15 3.96 8.46
C ILE A 137 -2.09 5.06 8.96
N ARG A 138 -2.32 6.10 8.15
CA ARG A 138 -3.02 7.33 8.55
C ARG A 138 -4.50 7.40 8.12
N GLY A 139 -5.07 6.28 7.75
CA GLY A 139 -6.46 6.19 7.31
C GLY A 139 -6.65 6.41 5.80
N ASP A 140 -7.88 6.12 5.37
CA ASP A 140 -8.27 6.02 3.97
C ASP A 140 -7.30 5.12 3.19
N CYS A 141 -7.05 3.89 3.69
CA CYS A 141 -6.06 2.99 3.13
C CYS A 141 -6.61 1.60 2.84
N ILE A 142 -6.26 1.06 1.66
CA ILE A 142 -6.41 -0.36 1.33
C ILE A 142 -5.00 -0.93 1.15
N VAL A 143 -4.73 -2.00 1.86
CA VAL A 143 -3.54 -2.85 1.70
C VAL A 143 -4.06 -4.22 1.25
N GLY A 144 -3.65 -4.68 0.08
CA GLY A 144 -4.04 -5.96 -0.48
C GLY A 144 -3.46 -7.16 0.26
N ASN A 145 -3.50 -8.31 -0.37
CA ASN A 145 -2.98 -9.55 0.18
C ASN A 145 -1.46 -9.65 -0.02
N ARG A 146 -0.75 -10.32 0.88
CA ARG A 146 0.71 -10.57 0.80
C ARG A 146 1.55 -9.29 0.68
N CYS A 147 1.03 -8.17 1.16
CA CYS A 147 1.69 -6.87 1.15
C CYS A 147 2.61 -6.67 2.35
N VAL A 148 3.53 -5.72 2.22
CA VAL A 148 4.37 -5.26 3.32
C VAL A 148 4.27 -3.75 3.46
N VAL A 149 3.74 -3.28 4.60
CA VAL A 149 3.90 -1.90 5.05
C VAL A 149 4.95 -1.93 6.15
N GLY A 150 6.18 -1.58 5.78
CA GLY A 150 7.34 -1.95 6.56
C GLY A 150 7.80 -0.93 7.57
N HIS A 151 8.99 -1.16 8.08
CA HIS A 151 9.59 -0.38 9.15
C HIS A 151 9.59 1.12 8.84
N THR A 152 8.96 1.90 9.73
CA THR A 152 8.81 3.37 9.64
C THR A 152 8.29 3.89 8.29
N THR A 153 7.48 3.10 7.62
CA THR A 153 6.77 3.53 6.42
C THR A 153 5.50 4.28 6.81
N GLU A 154 5.29 5.46 6.23
CA GLU A 154 4.06 6.21 6.37
C GLU A 154 3.18 6.02 5.13
N MET A 155 1.89 5.69 5.34
CA MET A 155 0.89 5.51 4.30
C MET A 155 -0.39 6.27 4.61
N LYS A 156 -0.97 6.97 3.62
CA LYS A 156 -2.25 7.66 3.76
C LYS A 156 -2.98 7.81 2.43
N GLY A 157 -4.31 7.70 2.44
CA GLY A 157 -5.14 7.92 1.27
C GLY A 157 -4.69 7.11 0.06
N SER A 158 -4.31 5.86 0.25
CA SER A 158 -3.57 5.09 -0.74
C SER A 158 -4.05 3.65 -0.84
N ILE A 159 -3.77 3.03 -1.99
CA ILE A 159 -4.13 1.64 -2.30
C ILE A 159 -2.85 0.88 -2.66
N LEU A 160 -2.60 -0.23 -1.99
CA LEU A 160 -1.63 -1.24 -2.36
C LEU A 160 -2.40 -2.45 -2.89
N LEU A 161 -2.11 -2.86 -4.14
CA LEU A 161 -2.61 -4.11 -4.68
C LEU A 161 -1.77 -5.27 -4.13
N ASP A 162 -2.13 -6.49 -4.50
CA ASP A 162 -1.55 -7.70 -3.94
C ASP A 162 -0.04 -7.79 -4.14
N GLY A 163 0.67 -8.25 -3.11
CA GLY A 163 2.12 -8.45 -3.14
C GLY A 163 2.96 -7.16 -3.09
N ALA A 164 2.33 -5.97 -3.08
CA ALA A 164 3.06 -4.71 -3.05
C ALA A 164 3.84 -4.51 -1.75
N LYS A 165 5.06 -3.97 -1.86
CA LYS A 165 5.99 -3.83 -0.74
C LYS A 165 6.53 -2.42 -0.61
N ALA A 166 6.19 -1.75 0.49
CA ALA A 166 6.79 -0.51 0.96
C ALA A 166 7.55 -0.81 2.27
N ALA A 167 8.65 -1.57 2.16
CA ALA A 167 9.21 -2.31 3.29
C ALA A 167 10.06 -1.46 4.27
N HIS A 168 10.61 -0.32 3.83
CA HIS A 168 11.57 0.44 4.65
C HIS A 168 11.50 1.94 4.39
N PHE A 169 11.19 2.75 5.42
CA PHE A 169 11.31 4.21 5.43
C PHE A 169 10.60 4.91 4.26
N ALA A 170 9.54 4.31 3.71
CA ALA A 170 8.84 4.86 2.58
C ALA A 170 7.78 5.89 3.00
N TYR A 171 7.46 6.82 2.08
CA TYR A 171 6.27 7.66 2.18
C TYR A 171 5.34 7.36 1.01
N VAL A 172 4.13 6.90 1.32
CA VAL A 172 3.09 6.54 0.33
C VAL A 172 1.86 7.41 0.60
N GLY A 173 1.77 8.54 -0.08
CA GLY A 173 0.65 9.46 0.10
C GLY A 173 -0.18 9.63 -1.17
N ASP A 174 -1.51 9.47 -1.07
CA ASP A 174 -2.47 9.65 -2.17
C ASP A 174 -1.99 8.92 -3.45
N SER A 175 -1.60 7.63 -3.31
CA SER A 175 -0.90 6.82 -4.32
C SER A 175 -1.57 5.48 -4.54
N ILE A 176 -1.31 4.85 -5.69
CA ILE A 176 -1.72 3.47 -5.98
C ILE A 176 -0.47 2.68 -6.38
N LEU A 177 -0.21 1.59 -5.69
CA LEU A 177 0.84 0.63 -6.02
C LEU A 177 0.18 -0.64 -6.57
N GLY A 178 0.54 -1.02 -7.78
CA GLY A 178 0.06 -2.23 -8.45
C GLY A 178 0.59 -3.51 -7.81
N ASN A 179 0.20 -4.64 -8.39
CA ASN A 179 0.61 -5.94 -7.92
C ASN A 179 2.14 -6.09 -7.95
N ASP A 180 2.71 -6.67 -6.91
CA ASP A 180 4.13 -6.94 -6.77
C ASP A 180 5.05 -5.72 -6.96
N VAL A 181 4.54 -4.50 -6.78
CA VAL A 181 5.38 -3.30 -6.75
C VAL A 181 6.33 -3.38 -5.56
N ASN A 182 7.61 -3.06 -5.78
CA ASN A 182 8.59 -3.02 -4.71
C ASN A 182 9.24 -1.64 -4.59
N LEU A 183 9.03 -0.98 -3.45
CA LEU A 183 9.69 0.27 -3.14
C LEU A 183 11.02 0.02 -2.43
N GLY A 184 12.11 0.47 -3.02
CA GLY A 184 13.41 0.51 -2.35
C GLY A 184 13.39 1.38 -1.10
N ALA A 185 14.28 1.08 -0.15
CA ALA A 185 14.34 1.78 1.14
C ALA A 185 14.43 3.31 0.96
N GLY A 186 13.61 4.05 1.71
CA GLY A 186 13.60 5.50 1.65
C GLY A 186 12.89 6.11 0.44
N THR A 187 12.20 5.33 -0.38
CA THR A 187 11.38 5.86 -1.49
C THR A 187 10.28 6.78 -0.97
N LYS A 188 10.11 7.94 -1.61
CA LYS A 188 9.06 8.90 -1.26
C LYS A 188 8.19 9.22 -2.47
N LEU A 189 6.90 8.92 -2.36
CA LEU A 189 5.91 9.28 -3.36
C LEU A 189 5.30 10.63 -2.97
N ALA A 190 5.93 11.72 -3.42
CA ALA A 190 5.48 13.06 -3.08
C ALA A 190 4.10 13.33 -3.69
N ASN A 191 3.15 13.78 -2.86
CA ASN A 191 1.74 13.90 -3.25
C ASN A 191 1.23 15.35 -3.38
N LEU A 192 2.01 16.34 -2.92
CA LEU A 192 1.61 17.75 -2.93
C LEU A 192 2.66 18.57 -3.68
N LYS A 193 2.26 19.24 -4.75
CA LYS A 193 3.16 20.16 -5.44
C LYS A 193 3.27 21.50 -4.66
N MET A 194 4.44 22.14 -4.77
CA MET A 194 4.72 23.42 -4.10
C MET A 194 3.85 24.56 -4.65
N ILE A 195 3.62 24.59 -5.97
CA ILE A 195 2.78 25.61 -6.61
C ILE A 195 1.31 25.21 -6.48
N PRO A 196 0.42 26.08 -5.97
CA PRO A 196 -1.02 25.80 -5.84
C PRO A 196 -1.70 25.39 -7.16
N GLY A 197 -2.81 24.69 -7.06
CA GLY A 197 -3.65 24.23 -8.17
C GLY A 197 -3.67 22.71 -8.32
N SER A 198 -4.52 22.20 -9.20
CA SER A 198 -4.65 20.77 -9.48
C SER A 198 -3.39 20.22 -10.15
N ILE A 199 -3.16 18.92 -9.97
CA ILE A 199 -2.06 18.20 -10.60
C ILE A 199 -2.47 17.90 -12.04
N ILE A 200 -1.55 18.17 -12.98
CA ILE A 200 -1.74 17.94 -14.40
C ILE A 200 -0.73 16.87 -14.83
N VAL A 201 -1.23 15.78 -15.36
CA VAL A 201 -0.41 14.70 -15.93
C VAL A 201 -0.36 14.88 -17.45
N THR A 202 0.84 14.78 -18.01
CA THR A 202 1.02 14.79 -19.47
C THR A 202 1.33 13.37 -19.94
N ALA A 203 0.53 12.87 -20.89
CA ALA A 203 0.72 11.58 -21.55
C ALA A 203 0.47 11.76 -23.06
N ASP A 204 1.35 11.27 -23.92
CA ASP A 204 1.23 11.34 -25.38
C ASP A 204 0.88 12.74 -25.90
N LYS A 205 1.55 13.77 -25.38
CA LYS A 205 1.32 15.19 -25.67
C LYS A 205 -0.07 15.73 -25.23
N LYS A 206 -0.93 14.90 -24.62
CA LYS A 206 -2.21 15.32 -24.03
C LYS A 206 -2.01 15.66 -22.57
N ARG A 207 -2.71 16.70 -22.12
CA ARG A 207 -2.70 17.15 -20.73
C ARG A 207 -4.01 16.72 -20.07
N TYR A 208 -3.89 15.98 -18.99
CA TYR A 208 -5.00 15.52 -18.16
C TYR A 208 -5.00 16.29 -16.84
N ASN A 209 -6.03 17.10 -16.63
CA ASN A 209 -6.26 17.70 -15.33
C ASN A 209 -6.89 16.66 -14.42
N THR A 210 -6.19 16.27 -13.37
CA THR A 210 -6.68 15.23 -12.44
C THR A 210 -7.79 15.73 -11.53
N GLY A 211 -8.03 17.04 -11.45
CA GLY A 211 -8.92 17.67 -10.48
C GLY A 211 -8.38 17.64 -9.04
N ARG A 212 -7.33 16.88 -8.78
CA ARG A 212 -6.78 16.64 -7.43
C ARG A 212 -5.67 17.65 -7.10
N ARG A 213 -5.73 18.20 -5.89
CA ARG A 213 -4.62 18.98 -5.32
C ARG A 213 -3.50 18.06 -4.79
N LYS A 214 -3.85 16.84 -4.36
CA LYS A 214 -2.93 15.81 -3.88
C LYS A 214 -3.08 14.57 -4.72
N LEU A 215 -1.99 14.13 -5.31
CA LEU A 215 -1.85 12.87 -6.03
C LEU A 215 -0.37 12.51 -5.98
N GLY A 216 -0.04 11.40 -5.37
CA GLY A 216 1.33 10.90 -5.32
C GLY A 216 1.74 10.23 -6.63
N ALA A 217 2.04 8.96 -6.57
CA ALA A 217 2.36 8.17 -7.75
C ALA A 217 1.33 7.06 -7.99
N ILE A 218 1.18 6.70 -9.26
CA ILE A 218 0.51 5.46 -9.67
C ILE A 218 1.58 4.59 -10.31
N LEU A 219 1.91 3.50 -9.65
CA LEU A 219 2.93 2.56 -10.08
C LEU A 219 2.26 1.29 -10.56
N GLY A 220 2.35 1.00 -11.85
CA GLY A 220 1.78 -0.21 -12.45
C GLY A 220 2.44 -1.48 -11.92
N ASP A 221 1.81 -2.61 -12.17
CA ASP A 221 2.24 -3.93 -11.70
C ASP A 221 3.73 -4.18 -11.94
N HIS A 222 4.40 -4.83 -10.98
CA HIS A 222 5.82 -5.18 -11.05
C HIS A 222 6.78 -4.00 -11.25
N THR A 223 6.37 -2.78 -10.88
CA THR A 223 7.27 -1.62 -10.88
C THR A 223 8.22 -1.68 -9.69
N GLU A 224 9.48 -1.41 -9.93
CA GLU A 224 10.50 -1.38 -8.88
C GLU A 224 11.15 -0.02 -8.75
N THR A 225 11.35 0.44 -7.52
CA THR A 225 12.11 1.68 -7.25
C THR A 225 13.35 1.36 -6.45
N GLY A 226 14.47 1.98 -6.82
CA GLY A 226 15.71 1.91 -6.05
C GLY A 226 15.67 2.76 -4.78
N CYS A 227 16.59 2.51 -3.86
CA CYS A 227 16.66 3.22 -2.59
C CYS A 227 16.76 4.74 -2.77
N ASN A 228 16.06 5.49 -1.88
CA ASN A 228 16.04 6.95 -1.87
C ASN A 228 15.59 7.61 -3.18
N SER A 229 14.84 6.90 -4.01
CA SER A 229 14.17 7.53 -5.13
C SER A 229 12.99 8.37 -4.67
N VAL A 230 12.64 9.40 -5.44
CA VAL A 230 11.52 10.29 -5.15
C VAL A 230 10.68 10.46 -6.40
N THR A 231 9.36 10.31 -6.31
CA THR A 231 8.48 10.69 -7.41
C THR A 231 7.85 12.06 -7.14
N SER A 232 7.77 12.89 -8.17
CA SER A 232 7.00 14.14 -8.10
C SER A 232 5.50 13.85 -8.10
N PRO A 233 4.66 14.74 -7.52
CA PRO A 233 3.21 14.58 -7.54
C PRO A 233 2.65 14.36 -8.95
N GLY A 234 1.85 13.29 -9.12
CA GLY A 234 1.29 12.94 -10.43
C GLY A 234 2.27 12.20 -11.34
N THR A 235 3.22 11.46 -10.79
CA THR A 235 4.03 10.49 -11.53
C THR A 235 3.21 9.22 -11.76
N LEU A 236 3.00 8.84 -13.02
CA LEU A 236 2.31 7.62 -13.42
C LEU A 236 3.28 6.74 -14.20
N MET A 237 3.53 5.53 -13.72
CA MET A 237 4.44 4.57 -14.36
C MET A 237 3.68 3.31 -14.76
N GLY A 238 3.75 2.94 -16.03
CA GLY A 238 3.19 1.69 -16.53
C GLY A 238 3.92 0.46 -15.95
N PRO A 239 3.33 -0.74 -16.10
CA PRO A 239 3.85 -1.98 -15.54
C PRO A 239 5.31 -2.29 -15.89
N SER A 240 5.98 -3.02 -14.99
CA SER A 240 7.37 -3.50 -15.16
C SER A 240 8.39 -2.38 -15.39
N SER A 241 8.13 -1.20 -14.83
CA SER A 241 9.05 -0.06 -14.91
C SER A 241 10.06 -0.08 -13.75
N ILE A 242 11.21 0.54 -13.96
CA ILE A 242 12.30 0.56 -13.00
C ILE A 242 12.77 2.00 -12.77
N VAL A 243 12.90 2.39 -11.51
CA VAL A 243 13.53 3.65 -11.11
C VAL A 243 14.83 3.32 -10.38
N TYR A 244 15.96 3.86 -10.84
CA TYR A 244 17.24 3.67 -10.16
C TYR A 244 17.32 4.43 -8.84
N SER A 245 18.21 3.96 -7.96
CA SER A 245 18.43 4.58 -6.64
C SER A 245 18.81 6.06 -6.75
N GLY A 246 18.29 6.88 -5.82
CA GLY A 246 18.60 8.30 -5.74
C GLY A 246 17.98 9.18 -6.85
N VAL A 247 17.11 8.62 -7.68
CA VAL A 247 16.52 9.36 -8.79
C VAL A 247 15.28 10.12 -8.36
N ALA A 248 15.17 11.38 -8.77
CA ALA A 248 13.94 12.17 -8.70
C ALA A 248 13.18 12.07 -10.04
N VAL A 249 12.02 11.41 -10.01
CA VAL A 249 11.17 11.21 -11.19
C VAL A 249 10.22 12.39 -11.37
N PRO A 250 10.26 13.11 -12.49
CA PRO A 250 9.33 14.19 -12.76
C PRO A 250 7.86 13.75 -12.88
N THR A 251 6.93 14.69 -12.70
CA THR A 251 5.50 14.51 -13.00
C THR A 251 5.30 14.11 -14.47
N GLY A 252 4.44 13.14 -14.73
CA GLY A 252 4.09 12.70 -16.08
C GLY A 252 3.80 11.21 -16.17
N TYR A 253 3.46 10.78 -17.36
CA TYR A 253 3.24 9.36 -17.67
C TYR A 253 4.47 8.74 -18.30
N TYR A 254 4.86 7.61 -17.78
CA TYR A 254 5.96 6.77 -18.25
C TYR A 254 5.37 5.43 -18.71
N PRO A 255 5.48 5.03 -19.99
CA PRO A 255 4.92 3.79 -20.49
C PRO A 255 5.49 2.55 -19.77
N SER A 256 4.83 1.41 -19.96
CA SER A 256 5.31 0.12 -19.44
C SER A 256 6.76 -0.14 -19.82
N ARG A 257 7.52 -0.79 -18.92
CA ARG A 257 8.93 -1.14 -19.11
C ARG A 257 9.85 0.08 -19.31
N THR A 258 9.50 1.20 -18.70
CA THR A 258 10.37 2.37 -18.67
C THR A 258 11.43 2.22 -17.58
N ILE A 259 12.67 2.52 -17.92
CA ILE A 259 13.76 2.69 -16.95
C ILE A 259 14.06 4.16 -16.80
N VAL A 260 14.00 4.66 -15.55
CA VAL A 260 14.45 6.01 -15.19
C VAL A 260 15.76 5.89 -14.44
N MET A 261 16.83 6.40 -15.02
CA MET A 261 18.19 6.27 -14.46
C MET A 261 18.95 7.60 -14.52
N PRO A 262 19.97 7.79 -13.68
CA PRO A 262 20.85 8.95 -13.79
C PRO A 262 21.54 8.97 -15.16
N SER A 263 21.75 10.16 -15.69
CA SER A 263 22.62 10.40 -16.85
C SER A 263 23.57 11.53 -16.50
N GLN A 264 24.71 11.66 -17.17
CA GLN A 264 25.67 12.74 -16.92
C GLN A 264 24.98 14.11 -17.07
N GLY A 265 24.67 14.73 -15.93
CA GLY A 265 23.96 16.03 -15.85
C GLY A 265 22.45 16.01 -16.15
N SER A 266 21.83 14.84 -16.40
CA SER A 266 20.39 14.73 -16.69
C SER A 266 19.86 13.33 -16.38
N LEU A 267 18.51 13.16 -16.38
CA LEU A 267 17.88 11.85 -16.33
C LEU A 267 17.85 11.20 -17.72
N ARG A 268 18.29 9.96 -17.81
CA ARG A 268 18.07 9.12 -18.98
C ARG A 268 16.83 8.25 -18.77
N ILE A 269 15.93 8.28 -19.74
CA ILE A 269 14.70 7.48 -19.76
C ILE A 269 14.75 6.61 -21.00
N GLN A 270 14.63 5.29 -20.82
CA GLN A 270 14.62 4.34 -21.94
C GLN A 270 13.70 3.16 -21.63
N ASN A 271 13.28 2.45 -22.66
CA ASN A 271 12.51 1.22 -22.51
C ASN A 271 13.44 0.04 -22.23
N VAL A 272 12.96 -0.91 -21.43
CA VAL A 272 13.62 -2.20 -21.22
C VAL A 272 13.62 -2.96 -22.55
N LYS A 273 14.80 -3.29 -23.05
CA LYS A 273 14.94 -4.22 -24.19
C LYS A 273 14.83 -5.64 -23.63
N ARG A 274 13.95 -6.44 -24.21
CA ARG A 274 13.90 -7.88 -23.94
C ARG A 274 15.03 -8.60 -24.64
#